data_7c6652e451434d9ff045997351750a52
#
_entry.id   7c6652e451434d9ff045997351750a52
#
_cell.length_a   1.000
_cell.length_b   1.000
_cell.length_c   1.000
_cell.angle_alpha   90.00
_cell.angle_beta   90.00
_cell.angle_gamma   90.00
#
_symmetry.space_group_name_H-M   'P 1'
#
loop_
_entity.id
_entity.type
_entity.pdbx_description
1 polymer ?
#
loop_
_entity_poly.entity_id
_entity_poly.type
_entity_poly.pdbx_seq_one_letter_code
_entity_poly.pdbx_strand_id
1 'polypeptide(L)'
;MSGGGASLRGLSRTLLFALICSAALFAEPRNATAFELFGIKLWGSSSDEDADIVDPLRYAVTIDAPDADKDLVKKLENASTLKNDEELPVSGSLGLLAKARSDREQLVAALYADARYEGVVTITIEGKALDELPPDAEFSGPQPIPVVIGIATGPKFTLGNIRLKGDAAGLASADFGLIAGGDAGSGAVLKAEASIVRALKAEGRPLAKVTGQEIVADHDTSTLDVTLTVAAGPVAGYGDTTVEGTEKVDRDFTEYMTGLKRGRQYSPDEIDEARDRLLGLEVFNSVTLKEADSLDGDGNIPIGVQVSERKPRYFGVGGTLSNTEGLGLEGYWGHRNLFGRAEKLRIDGAISGIGSNSLTELNYNAGIMFEKPGVVGPASKFFANVKTVLEHPDAYDHFSVKGSTGLSYELDKKQTVSAEIALDYSKIRDAFGKHTYLIASIPLQYVYDNRDSRLNPTRGFRVLAYAEPSYDILNGAAFLKLKGEGSAYQSLDTASKFVFAERVAIGSIVGAGLQDVPADRRFYSGGGGSVRGYAYQGIGPKDIDGQPIGGLSFFETSVEMRIAVTDTIGVVPFVDAGTVSTGSFPDFSDMKVGAGVGLRYITPFGPLRIDAALPLNRGPGDPRFGIYAGIGQAF
;
A
#
# COMPACT_ATOMS: atom_id res chain seq x y z
N MET A 1 48.96 27.54 41.36
CA MET A 1 48.27 26.36 41.82
C MET A 1 46.92 26.39 41.14
N SER A 2 46.82 26.05 39.96
CA SER A 2 46.52 24.85 39.13
C SER A 2 45.48 23.92 39.74
N GLY A 3 44.34 23.87 39.12
CA GLY A 3 43.28 22.89 39.35
C GLY A 3 42.39 22.80 38.12
N GLY A 4 42.70 21.87 37.24
CA GLY A 4 41.97 21.66 36.00
C GLY A 4 40.62 20.97 36.24
N GLY A 5 39.60 21.51 35.61
CA GLY A 5 38.29 20.87 35.47
C GLY A 5 38.23 20.13 34.14
N ALA A 6 38.44 18.82 34.15
CA ALA A 6 38.25 17.96 32.99
C ALA A 6 36.74 17.75 32.74
N SER A 7 36.30 17.98 31.53
CA SER A 7 34.90 17.89 31.10
C SER A 7 34.39 16.46 31.09
N LEU A 8 33.39 16.18 31.91
CA LEU A 8 32.61 14.93 32.01
C LEU A 8 31.57 14.73 30.88
N ARG A 9 31.73 15.40 29.73
CA ARG A 9 30.76 15.34 28.63
C ARG A 9 30.99 14.21 27.61
N GLY A 10 32.08 13.47 27.73
CA GLY A 10 32.43 12.39 26.77
C GLY A 10 32.02 10.98 27.17
N LEU A 11 31.71 10.73 28.45
CA LEU A 11 31.49 9.34 28.96
C LEU A 11 30.05 8.86 28.96
N SER A 12 29.04 9.72 28.77
CA SER A 12 27.62 9.28 28.83
C SER A 12 27.09 8.71 27.51
N ARG A 13 27.74 9.01 26.38
CA ARG A 13 27.28 8.55 25.04
C ARG A 13 27.71 7.13 24.70
N THR A 14 28.83 6.68 25.25
CA THR A 14 29.34 5.30 25.04
C THR A 14 28.72 4.30 26.01
N LEU A 15 28.25 4.72 27.17
CA LEU A 15 27.63 3.87 28.18
C LEU A 15 26.18 3.46 27.84
N LEU A 16 25.42 4.31 27.14
CA LEU A 16 24.04 3.96 26.75
C LEU A 16 24.01 2.96 25.59
N PHE A 17 24.96 3.04 24.67
CA PHE A 17 25.10 2.07 23.57
C PHE A 17 25.63 0.71 24.07
N ALA A 18 26.50 0.74 25.08
CA ALA A 18 27.02 -0.46 25.74
C ALA A 18 25.98 -1.16 26.64
N LEU A 19 25.01 -0.41 27.23
CA LEU A 19 23.94 -1.00 28.05
C LEU A 19 22.86 -1.71 27.23
N ILE A 20 22.59 -1.25 26.01
CA ILE A 20 21.65 -1.92 25.10
C ILE A 20 22.28 -3.17 24.47
N CYS A 21 23.58 -3.16 24.21
CA CYS A 21 24.31 -4.35 23.73
C CYS A 21 24.69 -5.34 24.84
N SER A 22 24.84 -4.91 26.10
CA SER A 22 25.19 -5.81 27.19
C SER A 22 24.00 -6.52 27.86
N ALA A 23 22.77 -5.99 27.70
CA ALA A 23 21.56 -6.72 28.12
C ALA A 23 21.25 -7.94 27.23
N ALA A 24 21.85 -8.02 26.03
CA ALA A 24 21.72 -9.16 25.12
C ALA A 24 22.75 -10.29 25.38
N LEU A 25 23.73 -10.09 26.28
CA LEU A 25 24.85 -11.04 26.50
C LEU A 25 24.76 -11.87 27.79
N PHE A 26 23.72 -11.67 28.61
CA PHE A 26 23.52 -12.43 29.86
C PHE A 26 22.21 -13.22 29.96
N ALA A 27 21.58 -13.54 28.82
CA ALA A 27 20.51 -14.54 28.80
C ALA A 27 21.13 -15.91 28.54
N GLU A 28 21.07 -16.81 29.53
CA GLU A 28 21.36 -18.23 29.33
C GLU A 28 20.47 -18.80 28.22
N PRO A 29 20.95 -19.74 27.38
CA PRO A 29 20.20 -20.29 26.26
C PRO A 29 19.09 -21.22 26.76
N ARG A 30 17.96 -20.66 27.12
CA ARG A 30 16.69 -21.38 27.19
C ARG A 30 15.96 -21.15 25.87
N ASN A 31 15.84 -22.24 25.08
CA ASN A 31 15.04 -22.39 23.85
C ASN A 31 14.54 -21.07 23.26
N ALA A 32 15.35 -20.47 22.38
CA ALA A 32 14.98 -19.25 21.68
C ALA A 32 13.83 -19.58 20.72
N THR A 33 12.60 -19.31 21.15
CA THR A 33 11.45 -19.22 20.23
C THR A 33 11.78 -18.19 19.16
N ALA A 34 11.48 -18.52 17.89
CA ALA A 34 11.71 -17.63 16.77
C ALA A 34 11.08 -16.28 17.05
N PHE A 35 11.86 -15.20 16.95
CA PHE A 35 11.36 -13.84 17.11
C PHE A 35 10.91 -13.32 15.74
N GLU A 36 9.60 -13.20 15.58
CA GLU A 36 8.94 -12.69 14.38
C GLU A 36 8.45 -11.27 14.66
N LEU A 37 8.96 -10.30 13.90
CA LEU A 37 8.50 -8.92 13.95
C LEU A 37 7.90 -8.55 12.59
N PHE A 38 6.62 -8.21 12.56
CA PHE A 38 5.87 -7.86 11.33
C PHE A 38 5.83 -8.96 10.25
N GLY A 39 5.81 -10.24 10.64
CA GLY A 39 5.84 -11.35 9.69
C GLY A 39 7.24 -11.63 9.09
N ILE A 40 8.28 -10.94 9.56
CA ILE A 40 9.68 -11.19 9.19
C ILE A 40 10.34 -11.91 10.35
N LYS A 41 10.78 -13.15 10.14
CA LYS A 41 11.63 -13.89 11.09
C LYS A 41 13.00 -13.20 11.13
N LEU A 42 13.29 -12.46 12.20
CA LEU A 42 14.56 -11.74 12.35
C LEU A 42 15.71 -12.64 12.79
N TRP A 43 15.42 -13.76 13.49
CA TRP A 43 16.30 -14.91 13.66
C TRP A 43 15.58 -16.10 14.31
N GLY A 44 16.09 -17.28 14.04
CA GLY A 44 15.61 -18.59 14.41
C GLY A 44 15.78 -19.53 13.22
N SER A 45 16.39 -20.69 13.40
CA SER A 45 16.52 -21.66 12.32
C SER A 45 15.15 -22.22 11.94
N SER A 46 14.92 -22.49 10.66
CA SER A 46 13.74 -23.13 10.07
C SER A 46 13.57 -24.61 10.46
N SER A 47 14.12 -25.03 11.61
CA SER A 47 14.09 -26.42 12.07
C SER A 47 12.75 -26.89 12.64
N ASP A 48 11.75 -25.99 12.81
CA ASP A 48 10.46 -26.38 13.39
C ASP A 48 9.38 -26.73 12.34
N GLU A 49 9.55 -26.34 11.06
CA GLU A 49 8.64 -26.77 9.99
C GLU A 49 8.92 -28.23 9.54
N ASP A 50 10.13 -28.71 9.70
CA ASP A 50 10.50 -30.11 9.43
C ASP A 50 9.99 -31.10 10.51
N ALA A 51 9.59 -30.61 11.68
CA ALA A 51 9.20 -31.45 12.81
C ALA A 51 7.79 -32.07 12.68
N ASP A 52 6.93 -31.53 11.80
CA ASP A 52 5.57 -32.03 11.55
C ASP A 52 5.46 -32.92 10.29
N ILE A 53 6.54 -33.07 9.50
CA ILE A 53 6.53 -33.89 8.28
C ILE A 53 6.84 -35.34 8.65
N VAL A 54 5.88 -36.21 8.44
CA VAL A 54 6.07 -37.66 8.65
C VAL A 54 6.97 -38.20 7.55
N ASP A 55 8.07 -38.86 7.93
CA ASP A 55 9.06 -39.49 7.03
C ASP A 55 9.64 -38.48 5.99
N PRO A 56 10.43 -37.48 6.46
CA PRO A 56 10.89 -36.40 5.59
C PRO A 56 11.83 -36.89 4.49
N LEU A 57 11.45 -36.73 3.23
CA LEU A 57 12.21 -37.10 2.04
C LEU A 57 12.66 -35.84 1.29
N ARG A 58 13.99 -35.69 1.11
CA ARG A 58 14.57 -34.59 0.33
C ARG A 58 14.77 -34.99 -1.11
N TYR A 59 14.54 -34.06 -2.02
CA TYR A 59 14.68 -34.24 -3.48
C TYR A 59 15.40 -33.06 -4.10
N ALA A 60 15.94 -33.25 -5.31
CA ALA A 60 16.59 -32.21 -6.11
C ALA A 60 16.00 -32.19 -7.51
N VAL A 61 15.67 -31.00 -8.02
CA VAL A 61 14.94 -30.82 -9.29
C VAL A 61 15.84 -30.23 -10.36
N THR A 62 15.88 -30.89 -11.50
CA THR A 62 16.48 -30.38 -12.74
C THR A 62 15.38 -30.22 -13.78
N ILE A 63 15.21 -29.02 -14.34
CA ILE A 63 14.30 -28.76 -15.46
C ILE A 63 15.14 -28.73 -16.74
N ASP A 64 14.80 -29.60 -17.68
CA ASP A 64 15.40 -29.71 -19.00
C ASP A 64 14.36 -29.31 -20.06
N ALA A 65 14.52 -28.12 -20.64
CA ALA A 65 13.63 -27.53 -21.65
C ALA A 65 14.48 -26.92 -22.76
N PRO A 66 15.11 -27.75 -23.61
CA PRO A 66 16.10 -27.28 -24.60
C PRO A 66 15.53 -26.35 -25.66
N ASP A 67 14.23 -26.46 -25.96
CA ASP A 67 13.54 -25.65 -26.97
C ASP A 67 12.91 -24.37 -26.40
N ALA A 68 13.03 -24.13 -25.08
CA ALA A 68 12.46 -22.97 -24.40
C ALA A 68 13.46 -21.79 -24.43
N ASP A 69 12.94 -20.59 -24.68
CA ASP A 69 13.69 -19.36 -24.42
C ASP A 69 13.79 -19.08 -22.90
N LYS A 70 14.65 -18.12 -22.54
CA LYS A 70 14.89 -17.81 -21.12
C LYS A 70 13.64 -17.34 -20.35
N ASP A 71 12.72 -16.66 -21.03
CA ASP A 71 11.50 -16.14 -20.41
C ASP A 71 10.51 -17.26 -20.16
N LEU A 72 10.41 -18.22 -21.09
CA LEU A 72 9.59 -19.42 -20.92
C LEU A 72 10.15 -20.33 -19.83
N VAL A 73 11.48 -20.55 -19.80
CA VAL A 73 12.13 -21.33 -18.74
C VAL A 73 11.79 -20.73 -17.37
N LYS A 74 11.91 -19.43 -17.20
CA LYS A 74 11.57 -18.74 -15.94
C LYS A 74 10.07 -18.90 -15.58
N LYS A 75 9.17 -18.86 -16.56
CA LYS A 75 7.73 -19.10 -16.33
C LYS A 75 7.48 -20.54 -15.87
N LEU A 76 8.14 -21.52 -16.47
CA LEU A 76 8.02 -22.92 -16.11
C LEU A 76 8.62 -23.20 -14.72
N GLU A 77 9.79 -22.63 -14.41
CA GLU A 77 10.37 -22.71 -13.06
C GLU A 77 9.41 -22.13 -12.00
N ASN A 78 8.83 -20.97 -12.25
CA ASN A 78 7.86 -20.34 -11.34
C ASN A 78 6.55 -21.15 -11.21
N ALA A 79 6.15 -21.90 -12.23
CA ALA A 79 4.96 -22.75 -12.21
C ALA A 79 5.23 -24.09 -11.50
N SER A 80 6.48 -24.55 -11.42
CA SER A 80 6.82 -25.82 -10.80
C SER A 80 6.84 -25.71 -9.26
N THR A 81 5.93 -26.40 -8.60
CA THR A 81 5.94 -26.52 -7.14
C THR A 81 7.09 -27.43 -6.64
N LEU A 82 7.50 -28.41 -7.44
CA LEU A 82 8.70 -29.19 -7.15
C LEU A 82 9.94 -28.32 -7.08
N LYS A 83 10.09 -27.38 -8.04
CA LYS A 83 11.25 -26.48 -8.09
C LYS A 83 11.21 -25.41 -7.02
N ASN A 84 10.04 -24.80 -6.81
CA ASN A 84 9.88 -23.73 -5.84
C ASN A 84 10.08 -24.18 -4.37
N ASP A 85 9.66 -25.41 -4.08
CA ASP A 85 9.74 -25.99 -2.73
C ASP A 85 10.90 -27.01 -2.60
N GLU A 86 11.92 -26.95 -3.44
CA GLU A 86 13.03 -27.91 -3.48
C GLU A 86 13.82 -27.97 -2.16
N GLU A 87 13.84 -26.87 -1.40
CA GLU A 87 14.48 -26.80 -0.09
C GLU A 87 13.68 -27.47 1.02
N LEU A 88 12.36 -27.69 0.79
CA LEU A 88 11.44 -28.28 1.77
C LEU A 88 11.32 -29.81 1.55
N PRO A 89 11.43 -30.63 2.60
CA PRO A 89 11.20 -32.06 2.46
C PRO A 89 9.71 -32.36 2.22
N VAL A 90 9.44 -33.48 1.55
CA VAL A 90 8.08 -34.01 1.37
C VAL A 90 7.82 -35.17 2.32
N SER A 91 6.55 -35.50 2.57
CA SER A 91 6.16 -36.61 3.44
C SER A 91 6.30 -37.96 2.70
N GLY A 92 7.49 -38.53 2.78
CA GLY A 92 7.86 -39.82 2.20
C GLY A 92 7.72 -39.92 0.69
N SER A 93 7.86 -41.14 0.19
CA SER A 93 7.78 -41.44 -1.24
C SER A 93 6.42 -41.10 -1.84
N LEU A 94 5.33 -41.33 -1.10
CA LEU A 94 3.96 -40.99 -1.54
C LEU A 94 3.78 -39.48 -1.70
N GLY A 95 4.35 -38.67 -0.79
CA GLY A 95 4.34 -37.22 -0.88
C GLY A 95 5.06 -36.72 -2.13
N LEU A 96 6.23 -37.26 -2.44
CA LEU A 96 6.99 -36.91 -3.64
C LEU A 96 6.21 -37.29 -4.91
N LEU A 97 5.60 -38.48 -4.95
CA LEU A 97 4.84 -38.96 -6.10
C LEU A 97 3.61 -38.10 -6.36
N ALA A 98 2.84 -37.75 -5.28
CA ALA A 98 1.68 -36.89 -5.39
C ALA A 98 2.06 -35.49 -5.87
N LYS A 99 3.15 -34.91 -5.32
CA LYS A 99 3.65 -33.59 -5.72
C LYS A 99 4.12 -33.59 -7.18
N ALA A 100 4.80 -34.64 -7.65
CA ALA A 100 5.25 -34.77 -9.03
C ALA A 100 4.07 -34.86 -10.03
N ARG A 101 2.99 -35.57 -9.66
CA ARG A 101 1.78 -35.63 -10.50
C ARG A 101 1.09 -34.27 -10.61
N SER A 102 0.93 -33.59 -9.49
CA SER A 102 0.36 -32.23 -9.47
C SER A 102 1.24 -31.23 -10.23
N ASP A 103 2.55 -31.33 -10.11
CA ASP A 103 3.51 -30.45 -10.77
C ASP A 103 3.47 -30.61 -12.31
N ARG A 104 3.32 -31.85 -12.80
CA ARG A 104 3.12 -32.10 -14.22
C ARG A 104 1.88 -31.38 -14.76
N GLU A 105 0.75 -31.45 -14.04
CA GLU A 105 -0.48 -30.77 -14.45
C GLU A 105 -0.30 -29.23 -14.47
N GLN A 106 0.41 -28.68 -13.50
CA GLN A 106 0.72 -27.24 -13.44
C GLN A 106 1.62 -26.79 -14.59
N LEU A 107 2.65 -27.58 -14.92
CA LEU A 107 3.55 -27.30 -16.04
C LEU A 107 2.85 -27.40 -17.39
N VAL A 108 1.95 -28.38 -17.60
CA VAL A 108 1.10 -28.44 -18.79
C VAL A 108 0.17 -27.22 -18.86
N ALA A 109 -0.44 -26.81 -17.76
CA ALA A 109 -1.25 -25.59 -17.72
C ALA A 109 -0.40 -24.34 -18.05
N ALA A 110 0.85 -24.28 -17.59
CA ALA A 110 1.78 -23.18 -17.93
C ALA A 110 2.14 -23.15 -19.42
N LEU A 111 2.32 -24.31 -20.07
CA LEU A 111 2.52 -24.41 -21.51
C LEU A 111 1.27 -23.93 -22.28
N TYR A 112 0.07 -24.31 -21.85
CA TYR A 112 -1.19 -23.83 -22.44
C TYR A 112 -1.39 -22.33 -22.23
N ALA A 113 -0.94 -21.80 -21.10
CA ALA A 113 -0.95 -20.35 -20.87
C ALA A 113 0.00 -19.59 -21.81
N ASP A 114 1.09 -20.23 -22.27
CA ASP A 114 2.00 -19.72 -23.30
C ASP A 114 1.61 -20.11 -24.73
N ALA A 115 0.37 -20.61 -24.93
CA ALA A 115 -0.16 -21.06 -26.23
C ALA A 115 0.57 -22.27 -26.85
N ARG A 116 1.11 -23.19 -26.04
CA ARG A 116 1.85 -24.37 -26.51
C ARG A 116 1.06 -25.65 -26.24
N TYR A 117 0.10 -25.94 -27.09
CA TYR A 117 -0.86 -27.03 -26.91
C TYR A 117 -0.32 -28.41 -27.31
N GLU A 118 0.85 -28.49 -27.97
CA GLU A 118 1.60 -29.71 -28.24
C GLU A 118 2.69 -30.00 -27.20
N GLY A 119 2.80 -29.13 -26.18
CA GLY A 119 3.83 -29.26 -25.17
C GLY A 119 3.67 -30.56 -24.37
N VAL A 120 4.78 -31.27 -24.19
CA VAL A 120 4.83 -32.53 -23.42
C VAL A 120 5.73 -32.35 -22.21
N VAL A 121 5.21 -32.71 -21.04
CA VAL A 121 5.95 -32.69 -19.78
C VAL A 121 6.15 -34.14 -19.31
N THR A 122 7.40 -34.54 -19.18
CA THR A 122 7.82 -35.82 -18.62
C THR A 122 8.54 -35.60 -17.31
N ILE A 123 8.17 -36.33 -16.27
CA ILE A 123 8.88 -36.30 -14.98
C ILE A 123 9.47 -37.68 -14.71
N THR A 124 10.74 -37.72 -14.35
CA THR A 124 11.40 -38.95 -13.92
C THR A 124 11.89 -38.79 -12.50
N ILE A 125 11.71 -39.82 -11.68
CA ILE A 125 12.21 -39.90 -10.30
C ILE A 125 13.15 -41.09 -10.22
N GLU A 126 14.39 -40.87 -9.78
CA GLU A 126 15.46 -41.88 -9.81
C GLU A 126 15.63 -42.55 -11.19
N GLY A 127 15.41 -41.78 -12.28
CA GLY A 127 15.54 -42.24 -13.65
C GLY A 127 14.34 -43.07 -14.19
N LYS A 128 13.28 -43.28 -13.40
CA LYS A 128 12.05 -43.96 -13.83
C LYS A 128 10.98 -42.94 -14.17
N ALA A 129 10.28 -43.12 -15.28
CA ALA A 129 9.22 -42.24 -15.69
C ALA A 129 8.04 -42.28 -14.70
N LEU A 130 7.44 -41.12 -14.40
CA LEU A 130 6.33 -40.98 -13.47
C LEU A 130 5.13 -41.87 -13.83
N ASP A 131 4.90 -42.11 -15.12
CA ASP A 131 3.81 -42.94 -15.62
C ASP A 131 4.08 -44.43 -15.48
N GLU A 132 5.34 -44.83 -15.27
CA GLU A 132 5.76 -46.22 -15.03
C GLU A 132 5.82 -46.56 -13.53
N LEU A 133 5.72 -45.56 -12.67
CA LEU A 133 5.77 -45.74 -11.21
C LEU A 133 4.40 -46.18 -10.66
N PRO A 134 4.38 -47.29 -9.90
CA PRO A 134 3.14 -47.71 -9.22
C PRO A 134 2.74 -46.69 -8.13
N PRO A 135 1.47 -46.62 -7.74
CA PRO A 135 0.98 -45.68 -6.74
C PRO A 135 1.68 -45.74 -5.37
N ASP A 136 2.25 -46.91 -5.06
CA ASP A 136 2.97 -47.22 -3.83
C ASP A 136 4.49 -47.32 -4.03
N ALA A 137 5.02 -46.68 -5.08
CA ALA A 137 6.47 -46.66 -5.33
C ALA A 137 7.24 -46.09 -4.12
N GLU A 138 8.28 -46.79 -3.73
CA GLU A 138 9.23 -46.37 -2.68
C GLU A 138 10.54 -45.88 -3.31
N PHE A 139 11.01 -44.71 -2.82
CA PHE A 139 12.29 -44.12 -3.20
C PHE A 139 13.28 -44.29 -2.05
N SER A 140 14.30 -45.13 -2.25
CA SER A 140 15.29 -45.49 -1.22
C SER A 140 16.73 -45.14 -1.61
N GLY A 141 16.91 -44.37 -2.69
CA GLY A 141 18.22 -43.89 -3.13
C GLY A 141 18.86 -42.88 -2.17
N PRO A 142 20.12 -42.51 -2.44
CA PRO A 142 20.79 -41.46 -1.66
C PRO A 142 20.07 -40.12 -1.82
N GLN A 143 19.79 -39.47 -0.70
CA GLN A 143 19.15 -38.16 -0.70
C GLN A 143 20.18 -37.04 -1.05
N PRO A 144 19.77 -35.98 -1.78
CA PRO A 144 18.42 -35.73 -2.28
C PRO A 144 18.05 -36.64 -3.46
N ILE A 145 16.80 -37.14 -3.47
CA ILE A 145 16.27 -37.96 -4.56
C ILE A 145 16.25 -37.15 -5.88
N PRO A 146 16.90 -37.61 -6.95
CA PRO A 146 16.93 -36.86 -8.22
C PRO A 146 15.57 -36.91 -8.94
N VAL A 147 15.06 -35.73 -9.25
CA VAL A 147 13.85 -35.51 -10.06
C VAL A 147 14.24 -34.74 -11.30
N VAL A 148 13.97 -35.27 -12.46
CA VAL A 148 14.21 -34.59 -13.74
C VAL A 148 12.89 -34.32 -14.43
N ILE A 149 12.65 -33.08 -14.78
CA ILE A 149 11.48 -32.59 -15.51
C ILE A 149 11.93 -32.28 -16.93
N GLY A 150 11.60 -33.14 -17.87
CA GLY A 150 11.84 -32.94 -19.30
C GLY A 150 10.63 -32.27 -19.94
N ILE A 151 10.85 -31.16 -20.66
CA ILE A 151 9.79 -30.36 -21.30
C ILE A 151 10.13 -30.18 -22.77
N ALA A 152 9.33 -30.82 -23.64
CA ALA A 152 9.30 -30.51 -25.07
C ALA A 152 8.18 -29.46 -25.27
N THR A 153 8.56 -28.23 -25.65
CA THR A 153 7.61 -27.10 -25.64
C THR A 153 6.62 -27.11 -26.79
N GLY A 154 6.92 -27.74 -27.91
CA GLY A 154 6.12 -27.68 -29.14
C GLY A 154 6.05 -26.27 -29.77
N PRO A 155 5.32 -26.11 -30.86
CA PRO A 155 5.12 -24.83 -31.53
C PRO A 155 4.23 -23.90 -30.69
N LYS A 156 4.36 -22.60 -30.93
CA LYS A 156 3.47 -21.60 -30.37
C LYS A 156 2.27 -21.42 -31.29
N PHE A 157 1.06 -21.63 -30.75
CA PHE A 157 -0.21 -21.45 -31.45
C PHE A 157 -0.62 -19.99 -31.50
N THR A 158 -1.37 -19.64 -32.56
CA THR A 158 -2.04 -18.35 -32.71
C THR A 158 -3.55 -18.56 -32.81
N LEU A 159 -4.36 -17.53 -32.49
CA LEU A 159 -5.81 -17.61 -32.67
C LEU A 159 -6.16 -17.77 -34.14
N GLY A 160 -6.94 -18.82 -34.46
CA GLY A 160 -7.50 -19.11 -35.76
C GLY A 160 -8.87 -18.44 -35.96
N ASN A 161 -9.90 -19.27 -36.20
CA ASN A 161 -11.28 -18.78 -36.35
C ASN A 161 -11.91 -18.47 -34.99
N ILE A 162 -12.45 -17.27 -34.85
CA ILE A 162 -13.12 -16.84 -33.62
C ILE A 162 -14.62 -16.62 -33.94
N ARG A 163 -15.47 -17.28 -33.17
CA ARG A 163 -16.93 -17.20 -33.34
C ARG A 163 -17.62 -16.92 -32.01
N LEU A 164 -18.34 -15.79 -31.94
CA LEU A 164 -19.24 -15.50 -30.85
C LEU A 164 -20.65 -15.90 -31.27
N LYS A 165 -21.34 -16.67 -30.41
CA LYS A 165 -22.68 -17.20 -30.65
C LYS A 165 -23.66 -16.79 -29.54
N GLY A 166 -24.96 -16.99 -29.76
CA GLY A 166 -26.00 -16.56 -28.82
C GLY A 166 -26.14 -15.04 -28.80
N ASP A 167 -26.33 -14.47 -27.61
CA ASP A 167 -26.54 -13.02 -27.46
C ASP A 167 -25.26 -12.20 -27.69
N ALA A 168 -24.11 -12.84 -27.79
CA ALA A 168 -22.84 -12.19 -28.14
C ALA A 168 -22.55 -12.20 -29.65
N ALA A 169 -23.41 -12.75 -30.51
CA ALA A 169 -23.15 -12.91 -31.95
C ALA A 169 -22.93 -11.57 -32.70
N GLY A 170 -23.44 -10.46 -32.16
CA GLY A 170 -23.26 -9.12 -32.71
C GLY A 170 -22.04 -8.36 -32.20
N LEU A 171 -21.30 -8.90 -31.23
CA LEU A 171 -20.13 -8.27 -30.65
C LEU A 171 -18.89 -8.55 -31.50
N ALA A 172 -18.00 -7.55 -31.60
CA ALA A 172 -16.70 -7.74 -32.27
C ALA A 172 -15.72 -8.43 -31.29
N SER A 173 -15.23 -9.62 -31.65
CA SER A 173 -14.30 -10.38 -30.80
C SER A 173 -13.01 -9.62 -30.50
N ALA A 174 -12.59 -8.73 -31.39
CA ALA A 174 -11.40 -7.88 -31.23
C ALA A 174 -11.51 -6.92 -30.03
N ASP A 175 -12.71 -6.44 -29.68
CA ASP A 175 -12.94 -5.56 -28.53
C ASP A 175 -12.63 -6.26 -27.19
N PHE A 176 -12.63 -7.60 -27.22
CA PHE A 176 -12.33 -8.45 -26.06
C PHE A 176 -10.94 -9.10 -26.13
N GLY A 177 -10.09 -8.65 -27.08
CA GLY A 177 -8.73 -9.14 -27.22
C GLY A 177 -8.60 -10.44 -28.01
N LEU A 178 -9.69 -10.98 -28.59
CA LEU A 178 -9.66 -12.15 -29.48
C LEU A 178 -9.52 -11.69 -30.94
N ILE A 179 -8.28 -11.68 -31.44
CA ILE A 179 -7.95 -11.26 -32.80
C ILE A 179 -7.28 -12.43 -33.52
N ALA A 180 -7.74 -12.78 -34.72
CA ALA A 180 -7.13 -13.84 -35.54
C ALA A 180 -5.63 -13.56 -35.77
N GLY A 181 -4.78 -14.57 -35.60
CA GLY A 181 -3.33 -14.46 -35.62
C GLY A 181 -2.71 -13.90 -34.32
N GLY A 182 -3.54 -13.53 -33.34
CA GLY A 182 -3.10 -13.04 -32.02
C GLY A 182 -2.70 -14.15 -31.05
N ASP A 183 -2.48 -13.77 -29.80
CA ASP A 183 -2.08 -14.70 -28.73
C ASP A 183 -3.21 -15.71 -28.42
N ALA A 184 -2.88 -17.00 -28.53
CA ALA A 184 -3.79 -18.11 -28.28
C ALA A 184 -3.63 -18.71 -26.87
N GLY A 185 -2.91 -18.05 -25.96
CA GLY A 185 -2.76 -18.56 -24.60
C GLY A 185 -4.11 -18.72 -23.88
N SER A 186 -4.25 -19.79 -23.08
CA SER A 186 -5.50 -20.09 -22.38
C SER A 186 -5.98 -18.91 -21.51
N GLY A 187 -5.07 -18.14 -20.92
CA GLY A 187 -5.39 -16.94 -20.16
C GLY A 187 -6.03 -15.82 -21.00
N ALA A 188 -5.68 -15.70 -22.31
CA ALA A 188 -6.29 -14.72 -23.21
C ALA A 188 -7.76 -15.06 -23.48
N VAL A 189 -8.07 -16.34 -23.72
CA VAL A 189 -9.45 -16.81 -23.94
C VAL A 189 -10.31 -16.61 -22.68
N LEU A 190 -9.83 -17.03 -21.50
CA LEU A 190 -10.55 -16.86 -20.24
C LEU A 190 -10.81 -15.38 -19.90
N LYS A 191 -9.81 -14.52 -20.18
CA LYS A 191 -9.95 -13.06 -20.00
C LYS A 191 -11.02 -12.49 -20.94
N ALA A 192 -11.05 -12.94 -22.19
CA ALA A 192 -12.06 -12.52 -23.14
C ALA A 192 -13.48 -12.95 -22.72
N GLU A 193 -13.66 -14.19 -22.27
CA GLU A 193 -14.91 -14.69 -21.71
C GLU A 193 -15.41 -13.82 -20.56
N ALA A 194 -14.54 -13.58 -19.57
CA ALA A 194 -14.87 -12.71 -18.43
C ALA A 194 -15.23 -11.29 -18.87
N SER A 195 -14.53 -10.75 -19.88
CA SER A 195 -14.77 -9.41 -20.40
C SER A 195 -16.10 -9.31 -21.16
N ILE A 196 -16.45 -10.32 -21.96
CA ILE A 196 -17.75 -10.39 -22.68
C ILE A 196 -18.90 -10.45 -21.66
N VAL A 197 -18.80 -11.35 -20.67
CA VAL A 197 -19.81 -11.48 -19.62
C VAL A 197 -19.94 -10.15 -18.84
N ARG A 198 -18.82 -9.51 -18.48
CA ARG A 198 -18.85 -8.22 -17.79
C ARG A 198 -19.49 -7.12 -18.63
N ALA A 199 -19.23 -7.08 -19.93
CA ALA A 199 -19.86 -6.11 -20.83
C ALA A 199 -21.37 -6.25 -20.86
N LEU A 200 -21.88 -7.48 -20.99
CA LEU A 200 -23.34 -7.77 -20.95
C LEU A 200 -23.93 -7.48 -19.57
N LYS A 201 -23.20 -7.79 -18.48
CA LYS A 201 -23.62 -7.40 -17.13
C LYS A 201 -23.69 -5.88 -16.96
N ALA A 202 -22.80 -5.11 -17.58
CA ALA A 202 -22.83 -3.66 -17.55
C ALA A 202 -24.06 -3.05 -18.25
N GLU A 203 -24.69 -3.80 -19.17
CA GLU A 203 -25.98 -3.43 -19.76
C GLU A 203 -27.18 -3.68 -18.82
N GLY A 204 -26.94 -4.10 -17.58
CA GLY A 204 -27.97 -4.43 -16.60
C GLY A 204 -28.45 -5.87 -16.65
N ARG A 205 -27.65 -6.82 -17.16
CA ARG A 205 -28.01 -8.22 -17.35
C ARG A 205 -27.24 -9.13 -16.37
N PRO A 206 -27.67 -9.24 -15.10
CA PRO A 206 -26.91 -9.95 -14.05
C PRO A 206 -26.70 -11.43 -14.34
N LEU A 207 -27.59 -12.09 -15.09
CA LEU A 207 -27.54 -13.51 -15.41
C LEU A 207 -26.70 -13.83 -16.65
N ALA A 208 -25.99 -12.85 -17.23
CA ALA A 208 -25.09 -13.08 -18.36
C ALA A 208 -24.01 -14.11 -18.01
N LYS A 209 -23.88 -15.14 -18.85
CA LYS A 209 -22.91 -16.23 -18.66
C LYS A 209 -22.55 -16.89 -19.99
N VAL A 210 -21.35 -17.49 -20.03
CA VAL A 210 -20.98 -18.41 -21.10
C VAL A 210 -21.72 -19.71 -20.88
N THR A 211 -22.48 -20.16 -21.88
CA THR A 211 -23.27 -21.39 -21.86
C THR A 211 -22.66 -22.53 -22.67
N GLY A 212 -21.68 -22.21 -23.52
CA GLY A 212 -20.94 -23.18 -24.31
C GLY A 212 -19.61 -22.66 -24.73
N GLN A 213 -18.59 -23.50 -24.65
CA GLN A 213 -17.22 -23.22 -25.06
C GLN A 213 -16.76 -24.40 -25.91
N GLU A 214 -16.30 -24.11 -27.12
CA GLU A 214 -15.68 -25.07 -28.03
C GLU A 214 -14.32 -24.49 -28.45
N ILE A 215 -13.24 -25.13 -28.03
CA ILE A 215 -11.88 -24.74 -28.33
C ILE A 215 -11.21 -25.91 -29.05
N VAL A 216 -10.77 -25.69 -30.28
CA VAL A 216 -10.16 -26.71 -31.12
C VAL A 216 -8.74 -26.26 -31.50
N ALA A 217 -7.74 -27.02 -31.08
CA ALA A 217 -6.36 -26.84 -31.51
C ALA A 217 -6.16 -27.59 -32.82
N ASP A 218 -5.88 -26.88 -33.89
CA ASP A 218 -5.46 -27.43 -35.16
C ASP A 218 -3.93 -27.54 -35.18
N HIS A 219 -3.45 -28.75 -35.05
CA HIS A 219 -2.02 -29.05 -34.96
C HIS A 219 -1.30 -28.91 -36.29
N ASP A 220 -1.99 -29.09 -37.42
CA ASP A 220 -1.39 -28.96 -38.75
C ASP A 220 -1.05 -27.49 -39.06
N THR A 221 -1.86 -26.57 -38.59
CA THR A 221 -1.69 -25.11 -38.81
C THR A 221 -1.16 -24.38 -37.59
N SER A 222 -1.02 -25.05 -36.45
CA SER A 222 -0.71 -24.44 -35.15
C SER A 222 -1.64 -23.25 -34.82
N THR A 223 -2.95 -23.45 -35.02
CA THR A 223 -3.98 -22.45 -34.73
C THR A 223 -5.00 -22.96 -33.70
N LEU A 224 -5.57 -22.05 -32.92
CA LEU A 224 -6.60 -22.31 -31.94
C LEU A 224 -7.92 -21.68 -32.39
N ASP A 225 -8.87 -22.50 -32.81
CA ASP A 225 -10.22 -22.06 -33.14
C ASP A 225 -11.05 -21.95 -31.86
N VAL A 226 -11.72 -20.80 -31.65
CA VAL A 226 -12.47 -20.51 -30.44
C VAL A 226 -13.91 -20.18 -30.80
N THR A 227 -14.87 -20.94 -30.27
CA THR A 227 -16.31 -20.63 -30.34
C THR A 227 -16.86 -20.46 -28.93
N LEU A 228 -17.37 -19.28 -28.62
CA LEU A 228 -18.01 -18.96 -27.35
C LEU A 228 -19.50 -18.73 -27.56
N THR A 229 -20.35 -19.47 -26.85
CA THR A 229 -21.81 -19.27 -26.83
C THR A 229 -22.19 -18.59 -25.53
N VAL A 230 -22.82 -17.42 -25.62
CA VAL A 230 -23.15 -16.59 -24.46
C VAL A 230 -24.66 -16.37 -24.40
N ALA A 231 -25.20 -16.52 -23.19
CA ALA A 231 -26.59 -16.11 -22.89
C ALA A 231 -26.51 -14.84 -22.01
N ALA A 232 -27.14 -13.75 -22.47
CA ALA A 232 -27.15 -12.47 -21.75
C ALA A 232 -28.15 -12.45 -20.60
N GLY A 233 -29.27 -13.17 -20.75
CA GLY A 233 -30.38 -13.07 -19.81
C GLY A 233 -31.13 -11.72 -19.91
N PRO A 234 -32.20 -11.54 -19.12
CA PRO A 234 -32.97 -10.30 -19.10
C PRO A 234 -32.22 -9.16 -18.37
N VAL A 235 -32.61 -7.91 -18.68
CA VAL A 235 -32.25 -6.74 -17.88
C VAL A 235 -33.01 -6.81 -16.56
N ALA A 236 -32.34 -6.56 -15.43
CA ALA A 236 -32.93 -6.65 -14.10
C ALA A 236 -32.42 -5.52 -13.18
N GLY A 237 -33.21 -5.22 -12.16
CA GLY A 237 -32.78 -4.40 -11.02
C GLY A 237 -32.23 -5.26 -9.89
N TYR A 238 -31.72 -4.61 -8.82
CA TYR A 238 -31.35 -5.29 -7.58
C TYR A 238 -32.61 -5.78 -6.84
N GLY A 239 -32.60 -7.01 -6.40
CA GLY A 239 -33.57 -7.60 -5.46
C GLY A 239 -33.18 -7.33 -4.01
N ASP A 240 -33.61 -8.22 -3.11
CA ASP A 240 -33.25 -8.13 -1.71
C ASP A 240 -31.77 -8.51 -1.51
N THR A 241 -31.12 -7.79 -0.61
CA THR A 241 -29.75 -8.09 -0.18
C THR A 241 -29.79 -8.90 1.11
N THR A 242 -29.15 -10.05 1.13
CA THR A 242 -29.05 -10.90 2.32
C THR A 242 -27.60 -10.93 2.81
N VAL A 243 -27.39 -10.82 4.12
CA VAL A 243 -26.05 -10.80 4.73
C VAL A 243 -25.87 -12.04 5.60
N GLU A 244 -24.73 -12.71 5.47
CA GLU A 244 -24.33 -13.88 6.25
C GLU A 244 -22.89 -13.72 6.76
N GLY A 245 -22.58 -14.35 7.91
CA GLY A 245 -21.23 -14.38 8.49
C GLY A 245 -20.91 -13.22 9.45
N THR A 246 -21.90 -12.38 9.79
CA THR A 246 -21.76 -11.37 10.85
C THR A 246 -21.99 -12.01 12.23
N GLU A 247 -21.12 -11.67 13.20
CA GLU A 247 -21.21 -12.09 14.61
C GLU A 247 -21.40 -10.88 15.55
N LYS A 248 -20.60 -9.85 15.39
CA LYS A 248 -20.53 -8.63 16.22
C LYS A 248 -20.87 -7.37 15.44
N VAL A 249 -20.79 -7.43 14.13
CA VAL A 249 -21.22 -6.36 13.23
C VAL A 249 -22.72 -6.50 12.98
N ASP A 250 -23.44 -5.39 13.11
CA ASP A 250 -24.88 -5.34 12.85
C ASP A 250 -25.17 -5.69 11.39
N ARG A 251 -26.11 -6.64 11.21
CA ARG A 251 -26.46 -7.17 9.89
C ARG A 251 -27.13 -6.13 9.01
N ASP A 252 -28.09 -5.39 9.58
CA ASP A 252 -28.84 -4.37 8.82
C ASP A 252 -27.94 -3.19 8.47
N PHE A 253 -26.95 -2.88 9.32
CA PHE A 253 -25.92 -1.91 9.00
C PHE A 253 -25.02 -2.40 7.84
N THR A 254 -24.64 -3.69 7.83
CA THR A 254 -23.83 -4.26 6.75
C THR A 254 -24.59 -4.22 5.43
N GLU A 255 -25.87 -4.56 5.42
CA GLU A 255 -26.76 -4.42 4.26
C GLU A 255 -26.83 -2.97 3.80
N TYR A 256 -27.12 -2.02 4.70
CA TYR A 256 -27.17 -0.59 4.41
C TYR A 256 -25.86 -0.09 3.76
N MET A 257 -24.71 -0.55 4.24
CA MET A 257 -23.40 -0.13 3.74
C MET A 257 -23.08 -0.68 2.34
N THR A 258 -23.80 -1.66 1.82
CA THR A 258 -23.69 -2.06 0.40
C THR A 258 -24.09 -0.93 -0.53
N GLY A 259 -25.06 -0.09 -0.12
CA GLY A 259 -25.64 0.98 -0.95
C GLY A 259 -26.48 0.47 -2.12
N LEU A 260 -26.71 -0.84 -2.22
CA LEU A 260 -27.56 -1.43 -3.26
C LEU A 260 -29.02 -1.16 -2.94
N LYS A 261 -29.76 -0.60 -3.90
CA LYS A 261 -31.17 -0.24 -3.72
C LYS A 261 -32.05 -1.14 -4.57
N ARG A 262 -33.03 -1.82 -3.93
CA ARG A 262 -34.02 -2.64 -4.64
C ARG A 262 -34.67 -1.88 -5.81
N GLY A 263 -34.79 -2.53 -6.96
CA GLY A 263 -35.38 -2.00 -8.19
C GLY A 263 -34.47 -1.07 -9.00
N ARG A 264 -33.32 -0.62 -8.48
CA ARG A 264 -32.33 0.10 -9.27
C ARG A 264 -31.67 -0.87 -10.25
N GLN A 265 -31.45 -0.44 -11.49
CA GLN A 265 -30.80 -1.27 -12.51
C GLN A 265 -29.47 -1.82 -12.02
N TYR A 266 -29.26 -3.10 -12.23
CA TYR A 266 -28.04 -3.79 -11.89
C TYR A 266 -26.81 -3.23 -12.63
N SER A 267 -25.69 -3.13 -11.94
CA SER A 267 -24.38 -2.77 -12.48
C SER A 267 -23.28 -3.58 -11.77
N PRO A 268 -22.37 -4.22 -12.50
CA PRO A 268 -21.24 -4.94 -11.88
C PRO A 268 -20.29 -3.97 -11.16
N ASP A 269 -20.20 -2.71 -11.61
CA ASP A 269 -19.36 -1.71 -10.96
C ASP A 269 -19.90 -1.32 -9.58
N GLU A 270 -21.22 -1.27 -9.40
CA GLU A 270 -21.84 -1.03 -8.08
C GLU A 270 -21.65 -2.20 -7.12
N ILE A 271 -21.64 -3.45 -7.64
CA ILE A 271 -21.28 -4.63 -6.83
C ILE A 271 -19.83 -4.53 -6.36
N ASP A 272 -18.90 -4.17 -7.25
CA ASP A 272 -17.50 -3.94 -6.91
C ASP A 272 -17.34 -2.78 -5.90
N GLU A 273 -18.12 -1.70 -6.05
CA GLU A 273 -18.12 -0.58 -5.09
C GLU A 273 -18.69 -0.99 -3.73
N ALA A 274 -19.75 -1.78 -3.70
CA ALA A 274 -20.31 -2.30 -2.46
C ALA A 274 -19.31 -3.18 -1.71
N ARG A 275 -18.61 -4.08 -2.43
CA ARG A 275 -17.54 -4.90 -1.87
C ARG A 275 -16.40 -4.04 -1.29
N ASP A 276 -15.90 -3.11 -2.07
CA ASP A 276 -14.78 -2.24 -1.68
C ASP A 276 -15.15 -1.38 -0.47
N ARG A 277 -16.39 -0.88 -0.41
CA ARG A 277 -16.92 -0.11 0.72
C ARG A 277 -17.00 -0.94 1.99
N LEU A 278 -17.50 -2.17 1.90
CA LEU A 278 -17.55 -3.07 3.06
C LEU A 278 -16.15 -3.46 3.54
N LEU A 279 -15.20 -3.73 2.63
CA LEU A 279 -13.78 -3.95 2.98
C LEU A 279 -13.16 -2.71 3.61
N GLY A 280 -13.51 -1.51 3.13
CA GLY A 280 -13.06 -0.21 3.65
C GLY A 280 -13.51 0.07 5.09
N LEU A 281 -14.52 -0.62 5.61
CA LEU A 281 -14.89 -0.56 7.03
C LEU A 281 -13.81 -1.15 7.94
N GLU A 282 -12.88 -1.95 7.41
CA GLU A 282 -11.81 -2.65 8.13
C GLU A 282 -12.27 -3.66 9.19
N VAL A 283 -13.57 -3.90 9.30
CA VAL A 283 -14.15 -4.88 10.26
C VAL A 283 -14.23 -6.29 9.67
N PHE A 284 -14.05 -6.44 8.36
CA PHE A 284 -14.09 -7.71 7.66
C PHE A 284 -12.71 -8.13 7.13
N ASN A 285 -12.40 -9.43 7.19
CA ASN A 285 -11.25 -10.04 6.54
C ASN A 285 -11.52 -10.32 5.06
N SER A 286 -12.74 -10.80 4.79
CA SER A 286 -13.21 -11.10 3.44
C SER A 286 -14.64 -10.65 3.26
N VAL A 287 -14.97 -10.22 2.06
CA VAL A 287 -16.31 -9.83 1.62
C VAL A 287 -16.52 -10.40 0.23
N THR A 288 -17.56 -11.20 0.07
CA THR A 288 -17.99 -11.75 -1.22
C THR A 288 -19.43 -11.34 -1.47
N LEU A 289 -19.68 -10.69 -2.61
CA LEU A 289 -21.02 -10.44 -3.11
C LEU A 289 -21.29 -11.42 -4.25
N LYS A 290 -22.43 -12.08 -4.20
CA LYS A 290 -22.83 -13.06 -5.20
C LYS A 290 -24.26 -12.81 -5.65
N GLU A 291 -24.44 -12.71 -6.96
CA GLU A 291 -25.77 -12.67 -7.55
C GLU A 291 -26.45 -14.04 -7.42
N ALA A 292 -27.74 -14.07 -7.19
CA ALA A 292 -28.53 -15.30 -7.23
C ALA A 292 -28.54 -15.88 -8.65
N ASP A 293 -28.80 -17.19 -8.76
CA ASP A 293 -28.87 -17.88 -10.05
C ASP A 293 -30.17 -17.61 -10.83
N SER A 294 -31.14 -16.91 -10.22
CA SER A 294 -32.44 -16.55 -10.84
C SER A 294 -32.96 -15.22 -10.30
N LEU A 295 -33.79 -14.56 -11.07
CA LEU A 295 -34.54 -13.39 -10.66
C LEU A 295 -35.63 -13.75 -9.65
N ASP A 296 -36.01 -12.81 -8.79
CA ASP A 296 -37.14 -12.88 -7.89
C ASP A 296 -38.48 -12.72 -8.66
N GLY A 297 -39.61 -12.81 -7.93
CA GLY A 297 -40.95 -12.68 -8.52
C GLY A 297 -41.23 -11.31 -9.18
N ASP A 298 -40.47 -10.27 -8.85
CA ASP A 298 -40.57 -8.91 -9.41
C ASP A 298 -39.59 -8.67 -10.57
N GLY A 299 -38.80 -9.68 -10.94
CA GLY A 299 -37.82 -9.59 -12.02
C GLY A 299 -36.49 -8.93 -11.61
N ASN A 300 -36.19 -8.85 -10.32
CA ASN A 300 -34.95 -8.32 -9.79
C ASN A 300 -33.98 -9.45 -9.39
N ILE A 301 -32.68 -9.14 -9.33
CA ILE A 301 -31.64 -10.09 -8.92
C ILE A 301 -31.34 -9.97 -7.43
N PRO A 302 -31.63 -10.98 -6.59
CA PRO A 302 -31.20 -11.00 -5.20
C PRO A 302 -29.68 -11.06 -5.07
N ILE A 303 -29.12 -10.38 -4.06
CA ILE A 303 -27.68 -10.33 -3.80
C ILE A 303 -27.37 -10.97 -2.44
N GLY A 304 -26.56 -12.00 -2.44
CA GLY A 304 -25.98 -12.59 -1.22
C GLY A 304 -24.66 -11.91 -0.87
N VAL A 305 -24.53 -11.44 0.36
CA VAL A 305 -23.31 -10.86 0.93
C VAL A 305 -22.77 -11.81 1.99
N GLN A 306 -21.64 -12.41 1.74
CA GLN A 306 -20.96 -13.29 2.68
C GLN A 306 -19.71 -12.58 3.22
N VAL A 307 -19.62 -12.45 4.53
CA VAL A 307 -18.51 -11.76 5.21
C VAL A 307 -17.84 -12.65 6.24
N SER A 308 -16.56 -12.34 6.52
CA SER A 308 -15.83 -12.93 7.65
C SER A 308 -15.28 -11.78 8.50
N GLU A 309 -15.64 -11.75 9.77
CA GLU A 309 -15.22 -10.65 10.66
C GLU A 309 -13.76 -10.72 11.04
N ARG A 310 -13.16 -9.53 11.18
CA ARG A 310 -11.79 -9.34 11.65
C ARG A 310 -11.78 -9.14 13.17
N LYS A 311 -10.70 -9.54 13.82
CA LYS A 311 -10.49 -9.24 15.25
C LYS A 311 -10.66 -7.74 15.49
N PRO A 312 -11.53 -7.32 16.45
CA PRO A 312 -11.90 -5.90 16.61
C PRO A 312 -10.76 -5.03 17.13
N ARG A 313 -9.82 -5.57 17.91
CA ARG A 313 -8.69 -4.84 18.47
C ARG A 313 -7.47 -4.97 17.58
N TYR A 314 -6.72 -3.88 17.46
CA TYR A 314 -5.46 -3.82 16.72
C TYR A 314 -4.51 -2.83 17.39
N PHE A 315 -3.24 -3.01 17.17
CA PHE A 315 -2.19 -2.11 17.62
C PHE A 315 -1.09 -2.06 16.56
N GLY A 316 -0.26 -1.04 16.64
CA GLY A 316 0.91 -0.92 15.79
C GLY A 316 1.94 -0.02 16.45
N VAL A 317 3.17 -0.19 16.01
CA VAL A 317 4.31 0.62 16.41
C VAL A 317 5.07 1.03 15.16
N GLY A 318 5.68 2.20 15.19
CA GLY A 318 6.48 2.73 14.10
C GLY A 318 7.69 3.49 14.63
N GLY A 319 8.66 3.72 13.77
CA GLY A 319 9.84 4.49 14.11
C GLY A 319 10.41 5.21 12.90
N THR A 320 11.02 6.38 13.16
CA THR A 320 11.76 7.18 12.18
C THR A 320 13.12 7.51 12.75
N LEU A 321 14.12 7.58 11.89
CA LEU A 321 15.47 7.95 12.28
C LEU A 321 16.04 8.97 11.29
N SER A 322 16.58 10.06 11.83
CA SER A 322 17.26 11.09 11.05
C SER A 322 18.44 11.65 11.85
N ASN A 323 19.51 12.01 11.18
CA ASN A 323 20.64 12.69 11.82
C ASN A 323 20.35 14.18 12.12
N THR A 324 19.28 14.73 11.55
CA THR A 324 18.85 16.13 11.74
C THR A 324 17.68 16.25 12.72
N GLU A 325 16.85 15.19 12.86
CA GLU A 325 15.63 15.20 13.66
C GLU A 325 15.67 14.20 14.84
N GLY A 326 16.69 13.34 14.89
CA GLY A 326 16.83 12.30 15.89
C GLY A 326 15.96 11.07 15.64
N LEU A 327 15.75 10.27 16.69
CA LEU A 327 14.88 9.09 16.66
C LEU A 327 13.45 9.50 17.08
N GLY A 328 12.48 9.10 16.28
CA GLY A 328 11.06 9.15 16.59
C GLY A 328 10.48 7.75 16.81
N LEU A 329 9.63 7.59 17.80
CA LEU A 329 8.86 6.37 18.08
C LEU A 329 7.39 6.72 18.17
N GLU A 330 6.55 5.91 17.55
CA GLU A 330 5.09 6.04 17.61
C GLU A 330 4.41 4.71 17.92
N GLY A 331 3.27 4.77 18.55
CA GLY A 331 2.46 3.59 18.80
C GLY A 331 0.98 3.93 18.84
N TYR A 332 0.15 2.97 18.49
CA TYR A 332 -1.29 3.12 18.57
C TYR A 332 -1.98 1.83 18.99
N TRP A 333 -3.15 2.03 19.61
CA TRP A 333 -4.12 0.99 19.88
C TRP A 333 -5.46 1.41 19.30
N GLY A 334 -6.23 0.45 18.78
CA GLY A 334 -7.54 0.74 18.23
C GLY A 334 -8.55 -0.39 18.38
N HIS A 335 -9.82 -0.02 18.23
CA HIS A 335 -10.97 -0.91 18.19
C HIS A 335 -11.82 -0.54 16.98
N ARG A 336 -12.10 -1.53 16.08
CA ARG A 336 -12.76 -1.32 14.76
C ARG A 336 -14.28 -1.34 14.79
N ASN A 337 -14.89 -1.85 15.86
CA ASN A 337 -16.33 -2.06 15.94
C ASN A 337 -16.79 -1.85 17.39
N LEU A 338 -16.86 -0.59 17.84
CA LEU A 338 -17.07 -0.27 19.25
C LEU A 338 -18.51 -0.58 19.70
N PHE A 339 -19.50 -0.30 18.84
CA PHE A 339 -20.92 -0.42 19.14
C PHE A 339 -21.69 -1.31 18.13
N GLY A 340 -21.00 -2.00 17.22
CA GLY A 340 -21.61 -2.91 16.27
C GLY A 340 -21.80 -2.37 14.84
N ARG A 341 -21.56 -1.09 14.60
CA ARG A 341 -21.72 -0.45 13.29
C ARG A 341 -20.41 0.11 12.75
N ALA A 342 -19.34 -0.68 12.92
CA ALA A 342 -17.99 -0.33 12.49
C ALA A 342 -17.48 1.02 13.05
N GLU A 343 -17.97 1.43 14.22
CA GLU A 343 -17.43 2.61 14.91
C GLU A 343 -16.00 2.30 15.35
N LYS A 344 -15.06 3.13 14.90
CA LYS A 344 -13.64 2.97 15.16
C LYS A 344 -13.19 3.95 16.24
N LEU A 345 -12.51 3.43 17.25
CA LEU A 345 -11.77 4.22 18.22
C LEU A 345 -10.29 3.93 18.06
N ARG A 346 -9.48 4.98 17.95
CA ARG A 346 -8.03 4.88 17.93
C ARG A 346 -7.43 5.83 18.95
N ILE A 347 -6.44 5.34 19.68
CA ILE A 347 -5.61 6.12 20.59
C ILE A 347 -4.19 5.96 20.09
N ASP A 348 -3.51 7.06 19.85
CA ASP A 348 -2.14 7.10 19.38
C ASP A 348 -1.26 8.00 20.24
N GLY A 349 0.02 7.71 20.24
CA GLY A 349 1.03 8.50 20.91
C GLY A 349 2.37 8.39 20.17
N ALA A 350 3.14 9.50 20.17
CA ALA A 350 4.46 9.56 19.59
C ALA A 350 5.41 10.37 20.48
N ILE A 351 6.68 9.99 20.43
CA ILE A 351 7.80 10.70 21.04
C ILE A 351 8.85 10.86 19.97
N SER A 352 9.39 12.08 19.78
CA SER A 352 10.45 12.34 18.80
C SER A 352 11.51 13.31 19.33
N GLY A 353 12.60 13.46 18.59
CA GLY A 353 13.75 14.27 19.02
C GLY A 353 14.73 13.50 19.91
N ILE A 354 14.60 12.17 20.01
CA ILE A 354 15.50 11.35 20.86
C ILE A 354 16.90 11.36 20.24
N GLY A 355 17.87 11.84 21.02
CA GLY A 355 19.29 11.90 20.64
C GLY A 355 19.71 13.17 19.90
N SER A 356 18.79 14.00 19.40
CA SER A 356 19.05 15.36 18.88
C SER A 356 18.78 16.42 19.94
N ASN A 357 17.73 16.25 20.75
CA ASN A 357 17.33 17.18 21.80
C ASN A 357 17.72 16.68 23.19
N SER A 358 17.73 17.57 24.18
CA SER A 358 17.82 17.17 25.58
C SER A 358 16.56 16.38 25.98
N LEU A 359 16.62 15.56 27.02
CA LEU A 359 15.45 14.78 27.49
C LEU A 359 14.28 15.66 27.92
N THR A 360 14.54 16.94 28.24
CA THR A 360 13.52 17.94 28.61
C THR A 360 12.89 18.65 27.41
N GLU A 361 13.44 18.44 26.21
CA GLU A 361 13.03 19.07 24.95
C GLU A 361 12.57 18.03 23.92
N LEU A 362 12.16 16.84 24.39
CA LEU A 362 11.55 15.86 23.52
C LEU A 362 10.15 16.31 23.08
N ASN A 363 9.78 15.94 21.86
CA ASN A 363 8.46 16.21 21.33
C ASN A 363 7.50 15.06 21.73
N TYR A 364 6.31 15.39 22.17
CA TYR A 364 5.26 14.45 22.53
C TYR A 364 3.98 14.77 21.77
N ASN A 365 3.34 13.74 21.27
CA ASN A 365 2.07 13.82 20.56
C ASN A 365 1.17 12.72 21.08
N ALA A 366 -0.09 13.05 21.43
CA ALA A 366 -1.09 12.07 21.81
C ALA A 366 -2.42 12.42 21.16
N GLY A 367 -3.16 11.41 20.71
CA GLY A 367 -4.42 11.58 20.01
C GLY A 367 -5.45 10.53 20.39
N ILE A 368 -6.72 10.95 20.33
CA ILE A 368 -7.89 10.06 20.39
C ILE A 368 -8.75 10.41 19.19
N MET A 369 -9.05 9.41 18.35
CA MET A 369 -9.89 9.55 17.17
C MET A 369 -11.07 8.58 17.26
N PHE A 370 -12.26 9.09 17.04
CA PHE A 370 -13.48 8.33 16.86
C PHE A 370 -14.00 8.51 15.44
N GLU A 371 -14.37 7.42 14.77
CA GLU A 371 -15.00 7.44 13.46
C GLU A 371 -16.29 6.63 13.46
N LYS A 372 -17.29 7.10 12.72
CA LYS A 372 -18.57 6.41 12.51
C LYS A 372 -18.95 6.49 11.03
N PRO A 373 -18.91 5.37 10.29
CA PRO A 373 -19.32 5.34 8.90
C PRO A 373 -20.84 5.36 8.73
N GLY A 374 -21.29 5.75 7.54
CA GLY A 374 -22.70 5.62 7.13
C GLY A 374 -23.66 6.62 7.76
N VAL A 375 -23.21 7.79 8.25
CA VAL A 375 -24.06 8.75 8.98
C VAL A 375 -25.02 9.49 8.03
N VAL A 376 -24.56 9.88 6.85
CA VAL A 376 -25.34 10.58 5.81
C VAL A 376 -25.24 9.81 4.49
N GLY A 377 -25.58 8.52 4.51
CA GLY A 377 -25.42 7.61 3.37
C GLY A 377 -24.14 6.75 3.49
N PRO A 378 -24.08 5.63 2.75
CA PRO A 378 -22.98 4.65 2.86
C PRO A 378 -21.58 5.21 2.54
N ALA A 379 -21.50 6.26 1.72
CA ALA A 379 -20.26 6.93 1.33
C ALA A 379 -19.75 7.95 2.36
N SER A 380 -20.46 8.15 3.48
CA SER A 380 -20.11 9.15 4.47
C SER A 380 -19.44 8.56 5.71
N LYS A 381 -18.61 9.38 6.36
CA LYS A 381 -17.97 9.06 7.61
C LYS A 381 -17.93 10.31 8.51
N PHE A 382 -18.52 10.20 9.69
CA PHE A 382 -18.34 11.16 10.76
C PHE A 382 -17.04 10.85 11.50
N PHE A 383 -16.33 11.89 11.95
CA PHE A 383 -15.17 11.75 12.81
C PHE A 383 -15.14 12.83 13.89
N ALA A 384 -14.53 12.48 15.03
CA ALA A 384 -14.25 13.39 16.13
C ALA A 384 -12.86 13.08 16.68
N ASN A 385 -12.05 14.12 16.89
CA ASN A 385 -10.66 13.99 17.30
C ASN A 385 -10.36 14.90 18.49
N VAL A 386 -9.51 14.41 19.40
CA VAL A 386 -8.81 15.23 20.38
C VAL A 386 -7.34 14.94 20.24
N LYS A 387 -6.53 15.99 20.06
CA LYS A 387 -5.08 15.88 19.89
C LYS A 387 -4.38 16.84 20.84
N THR A 388 -3.33 16.35 21.50
CA THR A 388 -2.42 17.14 22.32
C THR A 388 -1.02 17.04 21.73
N VAL A 389 -0.34 18.19 21.64
CA VAL A 389 1.03 18.32 21.14
C VAL A 389 1.86 19.11 22.12
N LEU A 390 3.06 18.63 22.41
CA LEU A 390 4.14 19.37 23.06
C LEU A 390 5.37 19.18 22.18
N GLU A 391 5.87 20.26 21.59
CA GLU A 391 7.01 20.19 20.67
C GLU A 391 7.94 21.38 20.83
N HIS A 392 9.23 21.15 20.54
CA HIS A 392 10.33 22.10 20.70
C HIS A 392 11.21 22.10 19.44
N PRO A 393 10.65 22.41 18.24
CA PRO A 393 11.49 22.66 17.07
C PRO A 393 12.29 23.95 17.28
N ASP A 394 13.33 24.16 16.45
CA ASP A 394 14.18 25.37 16.53
C ASP A 394 13.37 26.68 16.36
N ALA A 395 12.22 26.60 15.70
CA ALA A 395 11.37 27.76 15.37
C ALA A 395 10.50 28.25 16.55
N TYR A 396 10.10 27.37 17.47
CA TYR A 396 9.18 27.71 18.56
C TYR A 396 9.07 26.59 19.61
N ASP A 397 8.64 26.96 20.83
CA ASP A 397 8.10 26.01 21.80
C ASP A 397 6.56 26.00 21.68
N HIS A 398 5.95 24.87 21.61
CA HIS A 398 4.52 24.72 21.37
C HIS A 398 3.87 23.68 22.29
N PHE A 399 2.82 24.10 22.96
CA PHE A 399 1.86 23.21 23.61
C PHE A 399 0.47 23.50 23.07
N SER A 400 -0.25 22.46 22.64
CA SER A 400 -1.66 22.61 22.23
C SER A 400 -2.56 21.46 22.64
N VAL A 401 -3.84 21.78 22.71
CA VAL A 401 -4.96 20.83 22.80
C VAL A 401 -5.99 21.25 21.76
N LYS A 402 -6.16 20.42 20.74
CA LYS A 402 -7.12 20.62 19.65
C LYS A 402 -8.25 19.61 19.77
N GLY A 403 -9.49 20.08 19.82
CA GLY A 403 -10.70 19.29 19.66
C GLY A 403 -11.33 19.57 18.30
N SER A 404 -11.76 18.55 17.57
CA SER A 404 -12.41 18.73 16.28
C SER A 404 -13.44 17.66 15.98
N THR A 405 -14.41 18.01 15.12
CA THR A 405 -15.41 17.08 14.60
C THR A 405 -15.78 17.44 13.18
N GLY A 406 -16.11 16.44 12.36
CA GLY A 406 -16.38 16.67 10.97
C GLY A 406 -17.02 15.50 10.24
N LEU A 407 -17.23 15.72 8.96
CA LEU A 407 -17.75 14.74 8.02
C LEU A 407 -16.79 14.59 6.83
N SER A 408 -16.59 13.37 6.41
CA SER A 408 -15.94 13.03 5.15
C SER A 408 -16.96 12.32 4.27
N TYR A 409 -16.92 12.58 2.98
CA TYR A 409 -17.81 12.00 1.97
C TYR A 409 -17.00 11.57 0.74
N GLU A 410 -17.12 10.32 0.36
CA GLU A 410 -16.54 9.77 -0.87
C GLU A 410 -17.49 10.05 -2.03
N LEU A 411 -17.14 11.00 -2.91
CA LEU A 411 -17.92 11.32 -4.11
C LEU A 411 -17.88 10.16 -5.11
N ASP A 412 -16.70 9.55 -5.23
CA ASP A 412 -16.41 8.31 -5.96
C ASP A 412 -15.14 7.65 -5.40
N LYS A 413 -14.68 6.54 -6.01
CA LYS A 413 -13.47 5.79 -5.58
C LYS A 413 -12.18 6.63 -5.55
N LYS A 414 -12.15 7.77 -6.23
CA LYS A 414 -10.96 8.62 -6.39
C LYS A 414 -11.10 9.95 -5.65
N GLN A 415 -12.31 10.36 -5.30
CA GLN A 415 -12.59 11.71 -4.81
C GLN A 415 -13.19 11.67 -3.40
N THR A 416 -12.59 12.41 -2.50
CA THR A 416 -13.08 12.57 -1.12
C THR A 416 -13.14 14.05 -0.77
N VAL A 417 -14.23 14.49 -0.18
CA VAL A 417 -14.37 15.81 0.43
C VAL A 417 -14.52 15.67 1.93
N SER A 418 -13.98 16.59 2.69
CA SER A 418 -14.22 16.66 4.14
C SER A 418 -14.37 18.09 4.62
N ALA A 419 -15.19 18.25 5.64
CA ALA A 419 -15.38 19.51 6.35
C ALA A 419 -15.33 19.23 7.86
N GLU A 420 -14.63 20.08 8.58
CA GLU A 420 -14.36 19.96 10.00
C GLU A 420 -14.68 21.28 10.71
N ILE A 421 -15.09 21.23 11.95
CA ILE A 421 -15.10 22.35 12.91
C ILE A 421 -14.08 22.03 13.98
N ALA A 422 -13.16 22.94 14.25
CA ALA A 422 -12.10 22.74 15.20
C ALA A 422 -11.97 23.91 16.18
N LEU A 423 -11.59 23.59 17.41
CA LEU A 423 -11.18 24.53 18.44
C LEU A 423 -9.81 24.09 18.95
N ASP A 424 -8.84 25.00 18.92
CA ASP A 424 -7.46 24.74 19.28
C ASP A 424 -7.00 25.76 20.32
N TYR A 425 -6.69 25.29 21.52
CA TYR A 425 -6.03 26.08 22.55
C TYR A 425 -4.54 25.82 22.50
N SER A 426 -3.73 26.87 22.30
CA SER A 426 -2.28 26.73 22.24
C SER A 426 -1.54 27.81 23.04
N LYS A 427 -0.37 27.40 23.54
CA LYS A 427 0.65 28.29 24.13
C LYS A 427 1.92 28.15 23.32
N ILE A 428 2.38 29.25 22.76
CA ILE A 428 3.52 29.28 21.87
C ILE A 428 4.53 30.30 22.38
N ARG A 429 5.81 29.92 22.34
CA ARG A 429 6.93 30.84 22.48
C ARG A 429 7.73 30.80 21.19
N ASP A 430 7.81 31.89 20.47
CA ASP A 430 8.58 32.05 19.25
C ASP A 430 9.43 33.32 19.29
N ALA A 431 10.03 33.70 18.17
CA ALA A 431 10.83 34.93 18.00
C ALA A 431 10.07 36.22 18.38
N PHE A 432 8.73 36.20 18.34
CA PHE A 432 7.90 37.36 18.67
C PHE A 432 7.44 37.37 20.14
N GLY A 433 7.79 36.34 20.93
CA GLY A 433 7.51 36.29 22.35
C GLY A 433 6.66 35.10 22.77
N LYS A 434 5.95 35.25 23.90
CA LYS A 434 5.04 34.21 24.46
C LYS A 434 3.60 34.63 24.23
N HIS A 435 2.87 33.82 23.52
CA HIS A 435 1.49 34.07 23.17
C HIS A 435 0.59 32.89 23.54
N THR A 436 -0.66 33.19 23.85
CA THR A 436 -1.72 32.18 24.04
C THR A 436 -2.80 32.46 23.02
N TYR A 437 -3.23 31.39 22.36
CA TYR A 437 -4.23 31.44 21.30
C TYR A 437 -5.41 30.52 21.62
N LEU A 438 -6.59 30.89 21.15
CA LEU A 438 -7.78 30.05 21.09
C LEU A 438 -8.36 30.20 19.68
N ILE A 439 -8.00 29.28 18.81
CA ILE A 439 -8.36 29.33 17.39
C ILE A 439 -9.62 28.51 17.13
N ALA A 440 -10.67 29.16 16.65
CA ALA A 440 -11.80 28.48 16.02
C ALA A 440 -11.56 28.43 14.51
N SER A 441 -11.69 27.25 13.89
CA SER A 441 -11.44 27.08 12.45
C SER A 441 -12.40 26.08 11.80
N ILE A 442 -12.52 26.19 10.48
CA ILE A 442 -13.32 25.30 9.63
C ILE A 442 -12.41 24.72 8.54
N PRO A 443 -11.63 23.68 8.85
CA PRO A 443 -10.82 22.97 7.85
C PRO A 443 -11.72 22.31 6.79
N LEU A 444 -11.44 22.62 5.51
CA LEU A 444 -12.06 22.05 4.33
C LEU A 444 -10.98 21.35 3.51
N GLN A 445 -11.24 20.13 3.07
CA GLN A 445 -10.29 19.36 2.28
C GLN A 445 -10.98 18.66 1.11
N TYR A 446 -10.33 18.69 -0.04
CA TYR A 446 -10.64 17.87 -1.21
C TYR A 446 -9.41 17.03 -1.57
N VAL A 447 -9.62 15.74 -1.79
CA VAL A 447 -8.57 14.81 -2.25
C VAL A 447 -9.07 14.10 -3.49
N TYR A 448 -8.25 14.15 -4.54
CA TYR A 448 -8.35 13.26 -5.70
C TYR A 448 -7.15 12.32 -5.70
N ASP A 449 -7.37 11.00 -5.76
CA ASP A 449 -6.31 9.99 -5.73
C ASP A 449 -6.65 8.83 -6.68
N ASN A 450 -5.94 8.74 -7.81
CA ASN A 450 -6.07 7.65 -8.77
C ASN A 450 -4.78 6.83 -8.92
N ARG A 451 -3.90 6.89 -7.92
CA ARG A 451 -2.68 6.09 -7.89
C ARG A 451 -3.00 4.60 -7.87
N ASP A 452 -2.19 3.81 -8.56
CA ASP A 452 -2.25 2.34 -8.56
C ASP A 452 -1.92 1.72 -7.20
N SER A 453 -1.07 2.39 -6.39
CA SER A 453 -0.70 1.99 -5.03
C SER A 453 -0.54 3.21 -4.14
N ARG A 454 -0.96 3.10 -2.87
CA ARG A 454 -0.77 4.18 -1.88
C ARG A 454 0.64 4.19 -1.30
N LEU A 455 1.28 3.02 -1.17
CA LEU A 455 2.60 2.88 -0.52
C LEU A 455 3.76 2.90 -1.51
N ASN A 456 3.56 2.40 -2.71
CA ASN A 456 4.58 2.36 -3.76
C ASN A 456 3.95 2.62 -5.12
N PRO A 457 3.49 3.87 -5.39
CA PRO A 457 2.83 4.21 -6.64
C PRO A 457 3.81 4.17 -7.81
N THR A 458 3.34 3.58 -8.94
CA THR A 458 4.07 3.54 -10.20
C THR A 458 3.35 4.32 -11.30
N ARG A 459 2.04 4.57 -11.14
CA ARG A 459 1.20 5.29 -12.10
C ARG A 459 0.10 6.06 -11.39
N GLY A 460 -0.39 7.11 -12.06
CA GLY A 460 -1.47 7.94 -11.56
C GLY A 460 -0.98 9.17 -10.82
N PHE A 461 -1.90 9.88 -10.19
CA PHE A 461 -1.58 11.10 -9.47
C PHE A 461 -2.52 11.30 -8.28
N ARG A 462 -2.08 12.12 -7.35
CA ARG A 462 -2.87 12.56 -6.19
C ARG A 462 -2.85 14.08 -6.12
N VAL A 463 -3.99 14.70 -5.86
CA VAL A 463 -4.12 16.14 -5.60
C VAL A 463 -4.85 16.34 -4.29
N LEU A 464 -4.33 17.23 -3.46
CA LEU A 464 -4.95 17.70 -2.23
C LEU A 464 -5.13 19.20 -2.31
N ALA A 465 -6.35 19.67 -2.08
CA ALA A 465 -6.66 21.08 -1.86
C ALA A 465 -7.19 21.24 -0.44
N TYR A 466 -6.69 22.24 0.26
CA TYR A 466 -7.02 22.53 1.65
C TYR A 466 -7.26 24.01 1.84
N ALA A 467 -8.32 24.34 2.60
CA ALA A 467 -8.66 25.70 2.99
C ALA A 467 -9.12 25.69 4.46
N GLU A 468 -8.58 26.59 5.28
CA GLU A 468 -8.89 26.69 6.70
C GLU A 468 -9.13 28.16 7.07
N PRO A 469 -10.36 28.68 6.98
CA PRO A 469 -10.71 29.92 7.63
C PRO A 469 -10.58 29.76 9.16
N SER A 470 -9.90 30.68 9.77
CA SER A 470 -9.53 30.64 11.19
C SER A 470 -9.76 32.00 11.85
N TYR A 471 -10.19 31.97 13.12
CA TYR A 471 -10.36 33.15 13.95
C TYR A 471 -9.78 32.92 15.33
N ASP A 472 -8.86 33.77 15.75
CA ASP A 472 -8.34 33.78 17.11
C ASP A 472 -9.27 34.54 18.02
N ILE A 473 -9.94 33.82 18.90
CA ILE A 473 -10.93 34.35 19.85
C ILE A 473 -10.28 35.28 20.90
N LEU A 474 -9.03 35.00 21.30
CA LEU A 474 -8.34 35.75 22.36
C LEU A 474 -7.71 37.05 21.83
N ASN A 475 -7.14 37.03 20.62
CA ASN A 475 -6.39 38.17 20.08
C ASN A 475 -7.10 38.88 18.92
N GLY A 476 -8.24 38.36 18.44
CA GLY A 476 -9.09 39.02 17.44
C GLY A 476 -8.58 38.94 16.00
N ALA A 477 -7.58 38.10 15.70
CA ALA A 477 -7.03 37.95 14.37
C ALA A 477 -7.85 36.95 13.52
N ALA A 478 -8.15 37.31 12.27
CA ALA A 478 -8.81 36.43 11.31
C ALA A 478 -7.87 36.17 10.13
N PHE A 479 -7.73 34.90 9.75
CA PHE A 479 -6.89 34.52 8.60
C PHE A 479 -7.47 33.30 7.88
N LEU A 480 -7.08 33.18 6.60
CA LEU A 480 -7.40 32.03 5.76
C LEU A 480 -6.09 31.35 5.35
N LYS A 481 -5.93 30.07 5.75
CA LYS A 481 -4.82 29.23 5.31
C LYS A 481 -5.25 28.38 4.13
N LEU A 482 -4.51 28.48 3.03
CA LEU A 482 -4.70 27.72 1.80
C LEU A 482 -3.48 26.83 1.56
N LYS A 483 -3.68 25.59 1.13
CA LYS A 483 -2.61 24.68 0.70
C LYS A 483 -3.09 23.85 -0.49
N GLY A 484 -2.25 23.75 -1.51
CA GLY A 484 -2.38 22.79 -2.60
C GLY A 484 -1.18 21.86 -2.63
N GLU A 485 -1.41 20.56 -2.84
CA GLU A 485 -0.35 19.58 -3.02
C GLU A 485 -0.73 18.61 -4.13
N GLY A 486 0.18 18.38 -5.08
CA GLY A 486 0.04 17.41 -6.15
C GLY A 486 1.24 16.47 -6.17
N SER A 487 1.01 15.20 -6.45
CA SER A 487 2.06 14.24 -6.78
C SER A 487 1.63 13.40 -7.98
N ALA A 488 2.57 13.10 -8.89
CA ALA A 488 2.31 12.33 -10.09
C ALA A 488 3.40 11.26 -10.27
N TYR A 489 3.00 10.14 -10.87
CA TYR A 489 3.83 8.97 -11.04
C TYR A 489 3.64 8.40 -12.44
N GLN A 490 4.75 8.15 -13.13
CA GLN A 490 4.73 7.60 -14.47
C GLN A 490 5.78 6.51 -14.62
N SER A 491 5.33 5.29 -14.85
CA SER A 491 6.20 4.20 -15.28
C SER A 491 6.67 4.45 -16.69
N LEU A 492 7.98 4.38 -16.92
CA LEU A 492 8.62 4.61 -18.22
C LEU A 492 8.76 3.31 -19.03
N ASP A 493 8.48 2.16 -18.41
CA ASP A 493 8.52 0.85 -19.01
C ASP A 493 7.34 -0.02 -18.55
N THR A 494 7.09 -1.12 -19.25
CA THR A 494 5.97 -2.02 -18.97
C THR A 494 6.13 -2.79 -17.65
N ALA A 495 7.36 -3.04 -17.22
CA ALA A 495 7.69 -3.75 -15.99
C ALA A 495 7.79 -2.84 -14.76
N SER A 496 7.58 -1.52 -14.94
CA SER A 496 7.71 -0.49 -13.88
C SER A 496 9.09 -0.51 -13.17
N LYS A 497 10.15 -0.85 -13.92
CA LYS A 497 11.52 -0.79 -13.41
C LYS A 497 12.01 0.66 -13.27
N PHE A 498 11.51 1.55 -14.11
CA PHE A 498 11.81 2.97 -14.10
C PHE A 498 10.53 3.76 -13.88
N VAL A 499 10.41 4.43 -12.73
CA VAL A 499 9.25 5.26 -12.40
C VAL A 499 9.71 6.68 -12.16
N PHE A 500 9.20 7.62 -12.97
CA PHE A 500 9.34 9.05 -12.72
C PHE A 500 8.27 9.47 -11.71
N ALA A 501 8.68 10.16 -10.64
CA ALA A 501 7.80 10.66 -9.61
C ALA A 501 8.08 12.14 -9.33
N GLU A 502 7.04 12.93 -9.23
CA GLU A 502 7.12 14.36 -8.93
C GLU A 502 6.10 14.75 -7.86
N ARG A 503 6.45 15.75 -7.04
CA ARG A 503 5.58 16.37 -6.05
C ARG A 503 5.74 17.88 -6.13
N VAL A 504 4.63 18.59 -6.04
CA VAL A 504 4.58 20.05 -5.89
C VAL A 504 3.65 20.39 -4.75
N ALA A 505 4.07 21.30 -3.88
CA ALA A 505 3.22 21.84 -2.81
C ALA A 505 3.36 23.37 -2.77
N ILE A 506 2.24 24.05 -2.55
CA ILE A 506 2.16 25.50 -2.43
C ILE A 506 1.17 25.85 -1.33
N GLY A 507 1.45 26.92 -0.60
CA GLY A 507 0.49 27.43 0.38
C GLY A 507 0.58 28.93 0.58
N SER A 508 -0.50 29.48 1.09
CA SER A 508 -0.66 30.93 1.35
C SER A 508 -1.53 31.12 2.59
N ILE A 509 -1.17 32.10 3.42
CA ILE A 509 -1.99 32.61 4.51
C ILE A 509 -2.29 34.07 4.21
N VAL A 510 -3.57 34.44 4.23
CA VAL A 510 -4.06 35.78 3.97
C VAL A 510 -4.98 36.25 5.10
N GLY A 511 -5.08 37.56 5.31
CA GLY A 511 -5.99 38.17 6.28
C GLY A 511 -5.32 38.65 7.56
N ALA A 512 -4.13 38.13 7.92
CA ALA A 512 -3.38 38.56 9.09
C ALA A 512 -1.89 38.73 8.81
N GLY A 513 -1.19 39.49 9.62
CA GLY A 513 0.26 39.64 9.56
C GLY A 513 0.98 38.40 10.12
N LEU A 514 2.30 38.27 9.81
CA LEU A 514 3.11 37.12 10.27
C LEU A 514 3.06 36.96 11.80
N GLN A 515 3.11 38.06 12.55
CA GLN A 515 3.10 38.05 14.02
C GLN A 515 1.74 37.65 14.61
N ASP A 516 0.64 37.89 13.87
CA ASP A 516 -0.73 37.59 14.31
C ASP A 516 -1.12 36.13 14.01
N VAL A 517 -0.35 35.44 13.16
CA VAL A 517 -0.56 34.03 12.86
C VAL A 517 0.29 33.19 13.82
N PRO A 518 -0.30 32.24 14.59
CA PRO A 518 0.46 31.37 15.48
C PRO A 518 1.58 30.62 14.76
N ALA A 519 2.75 30.45 15.39
CA ALA A 519 3.91 29.83 14.75
C ALA A 519 3.63 28.41 14.20
N ASP A 520 2.85 27.60 14.92
CA ASP A 520 2.41 26.25 14.48
C ASP A 520 1.50 26.26 13.24
N ARG A 521 0.92 27.41 12.89
CA ARG A 521 0.07 27.59 11.70
C ARG A 521 0.82 28.14 10.50
N ARG A 522 2.00 28.78 10.70
CA ARG A 522 2.84 29.28 9.63
C ARG A 522 3.38 28.14 8.76
N PHE A 523 3.93 28.48 7.62
CA PHE A 523 4.60 27.51 6.76
C PHE A 523 6.08 27.43 7.09
N TYR A 524 6.62 26.21 7.02
CA TYR A 524 8.02 25.88 7.20
C TYR A 524 8.43 24.90 6.11
N SER A 525 9.72 24.83 5.78
CA SER A 525 10.28 23.89 4.80
C SER A 525 11.66 23.42 5.27
N GLY A 526 12.10 22.28 4.75
CA GLY A 526 13.34 21.58 5.13
C GLY A 526 13.08 20.32 5.96
N GLY A 527 14.00 19.37 5.91
CA GLY A 527 13.92 18.08 6.57
C GLY A 527 13.48 16.93 5.67
N GLY A 528 13.37 15.73 6.22
CA GLY A 528 13.18 14.47 5.48
C GLY A 528 11.87 14.34 4.72
N GLY A 529 10.84 15.09 5.09
CA GLY A 529 9.52 15.13 4.44
C GLY A 529 9.28 16.33 3.52
N SER A 530 10.30 17.18 3.30
CA SER A 530 10.20 18.42 2.57
C SER A 530 11.42 18.56 1.62
N VAL A 531 12.38 19.44 1.91
CA VAL A 531 13.63 19.59 1.13
C VAL A 531 14.75 18.88 1.86
N ARG A 532 15.09 17.68 1.41
CA ARG A 532 16.16 16.85 2.01
C ARG A 532 17.53 17.50 1.85
N GLY A 533 18.37 17.35 2.86
CA GLY A 533 19.69 18.00 2.95
C GLY A 533 19.70 19.21 3.88
N TYR A 534 18.55 19.84 4.14
CA TYR A 534 18.40 20.95 5.08
C TYR A 534 17.85 20.45 6.43
N ALA A 535 18.07 21.26 7.48
CA ALA A 535 17.50 20.97 8.80
C ALA A 535 15.96 21.03 8.76
N TYR A 536 15.32 20.33 9.69
CA TYR A 536 13.87 20.38 9.87
C TYR A 536 13.43 21.83 10.12
N GLN A 537 12.49 22.34 9.34
CA GLN A 537 12.01 23.73 9.36
C GLN A 537 13.10 24.79 9.10
N GLY A 538 14.30 24.42 8.62
CA GLY A 538 15.46 25.30 8.51
C GLY A 538 15.46 26.26 7.31
N ILE A 539 14.53 26.09 6.36
CA ILE A 539 14.41 26.92 5.15
C ILE A 539 13.43 28.06 5.40
N GLY A 540 13.81 29.26 5.01
CA GLY A 540 12.97 30.46 5.04
C GLY A 540 13.52 31.58 5.91
N PRO A 541 12.69 32.57 6.24
CA PRO A 541 13.10 33.74 7.01
C PRO A 541 13.52 33.34 8.43
N LYS A 542 14.56 34.03 8.93
CA LYS A 542 15.14 33.80 10.26
C LYS A 542 15.14 35.11 11.06
N ASP A 543 15.10 34.99 12.37
CA ASP A 543 15.29 36.13 13.27
C ASP A 543 16.75 36.55 13.38
N ILE A 544 17.03 37.52 14.27
CA ILE A 544 18.40 38.07 14.48
C ILE A 544 19.37 37.02 15.07
N ASP A 545 18.84 36.01 15.76
CA ASP A 545 19.59 34.90 16.36
C ASP A 545 19.76 33.73 15.41
N GLY A 546 19.21 33.83 14.18
CA GLY A 546 19.28 32.82 13.14
C GLY A 546 18.22 31.69 13.28
N GLN A 547 17.24 31.87 14.16
CA GLN A 547 16.16 30.89 14.36
C GLN A 547 15.07 31.06 13.29
N PRO A 548 14.49 29.96 12.73
CA PRO A 548 13.42 30.04 11.75
C PRO A 548 12.16 30.67 12.36
N ILE A 549 11.57 31.64 11.67
CA ILE A 549 10.32 32.29 12.11
C ILE A 549 9.09 31.82 11.33
N GLY A 550 9.29 30.96 10.30
CA GLY A 550 8.24 30.54 9.40
C GLY A 550 7.77 31.64 8.46
N GLY A 551 6.80 31.35 7.62
CA GLY A 551 6.27 32.28 6.63
C GLY A 551 4.77 32.18 6.42
N LEU A 552 4.22 33.18 5.73
CA LEU A 552 2.82 33.20 5.30
C LEU A 552 2.61 32.48 3.96
N SER A 553 3.68 32.15 3.24
CA SER A 553 3.60 31.33 2.04
C SER A 553 4.81 30.41 1.90
N PHE A 554 4.64 29.34 1.13
CA PHE A 554 5.70 28.41 0.78
C PHE A 554 5.47 27.82 -0.61
N PHE A 555 6.56 27.35 -1.19
CA PHE A 555 6.55 26.49 -2.36
C PHE A 555 7.59 25.38 -2.17
N GLU A 556 7.22 24.15 -2.54
CA GLU A 556 8.11 22.99 -2.55
C GLU A 556 7.90 22.18 -3.82
N THR A 557 8.97 21.60 -4.32
CA THR A 557 8.92 20.62 -5.38
C THR A 557 9.95 19.54 -5.15
N SER A 558 9.64 18.31 -5.55
CA SER A 558 10.51 17.16 -5.47
C SER A 558 10.38 16.34 -6.74
N VAL A 559 11.51 15.92 -7.30
CA VAL A 559 11.57 15.04 -8.46
C VAL A 559 12.42 13.82 -8.11
N GLU A 560 11.89 12.64 -8.34
CA GLU A 560 12.56 11.35 -8.10
C GLU A 560 12.54 10.49 -9.37
N MET A 561 13.65 9.79 -9.62
CA MET A 561 13.68 8.67 -10.55
C MET A 561 13.83 7.38 -9.74
N ARG A 562 12.77 6.60 -9.63
CA ARG A 562 12.76 5.33 -8.90
C ARG A 562 13.18 4.21 -9.84
N ILE A 563 14.29 3.54 -9.53
CA ILE A 563 14.92 2.51 -10.37
C ILE A 563 14.93 1.20 -9.59
N ALA A 564 14.16 0.20 -10.05
CA ALA A 564 14.21 -1.15 -9.50
C ALA A 564 15.44 -1.87 -10.07
N VAL A 565 16.45 -2.11 -9.22
CA VAL A 565 17.68 -2.83 -9.58
C VAL A 565 17.42 -4.34 -9.53
N THR A 566 16.68 -4.80 -8.52
CA THR A 566 16.15 -6.16 -8.38
C THR A 566 14.67 -6.06 -8.00
N ASP A 567 14.00 -7.19 -7.84
CA ASP A 567 12.59 -7.22 -7.38
C ASP A 567 12.44 -6.66 -5.95
N THR A 568 13.52 -6.65 -5.16
CA THR A 568 13.51 -6.20 -3.76
C THR A 568 14.35 -4.95 -3.49
N ILE A 569 15.30 -4.60 -4.37
CA ILE A 569 16.22 -3.47 -4.16
C ILE A 569 16.01 -2.42 -5.24
N GLY A 570 15.83 -1.17 -4.82
CA GLY A 570 15.74 -0.01 -5.70
C GLY A 570 16.68 1.11 -5.30
N VAL A 571 17.04 1.95 -6.27
CA VAL A 571 17.83 3.17 -6.11
C VAL A 571 17.02 4.36 -6.61
N VAL A 572 17.06 5.48 -5.87
CA VAL A 572 16.24 6.65 -6.13
C VAL A 572 17.10 7.92 -6.08
N PRO A 573 17.70 8.36 -7.19
CA PRO A 573 18.20 9.71 -7.30
C PRO A 573 17.06 10.72 -7.24
N PHE A 574 17.29 11.85 -6.55
CA PHE A 574 16.27 12.88 -6.36
C PHE A 574 16.85 14.28 -6.28
N VAL A 575 15.98 15.25 -6.58
CA VAL A 575 16.22 16.68 -6.37
C VAL A 575 14.99 17.29 -5.73
N ASP A 576 15.18 18.00 -4.64
CA ASP A 576 14.15 18.75 -3.92
C ASP A 576 14.47 20.23 -3.97
N ALA A 577 13.44 21.08 -4.06
CA ALA A 577 13.61 22.51 -3.95
C ALA A 577 12.45 23.13 -3.17
N GLY A 578 12.72 24.22 -2.44
CA GLY A 578 11.68 24.90 -1.68
C GLY A 578 12.07 26.28 -1.20
N THR A 579 11.05 27.07 -0.90
CA THR A 579 11.16 28.41 -0.32
C THR A 579 10.01 28.67 0.63
N VAL A 580 10.26 29.52 1.63
CA VAL A 580 9.27 30.03 2.59
C VAL A 580 9.41 31.54 2.65
N SER A 581 8.30 32.29 2.57
CA SER A 581 8.31 33.74 2.47
C SER A 581 7.40 34.38 3.52
N THR A 582 7.78 35.57 4.01
CA THR A 582 6.98 36.35 4.97
C THR A 582 5.71 36.95 4.36
N GLY A 583 5.69 37.15 3.04
CA GLY A 583 4.52 37.59 2.31
C GLY A 583 3.54 36.45 2.03
N SER A 584 2.31 36.78 1.65
CA SER A 584 1.27 35.79 1.31
C SER A 584 1.51 35.08 -0.02
N PHE A 585 2.50 35.47 -0.82
CA PHE A 585 2.90 34.80 -2.05
C PHE A 585 4.34 34.34 -1.95
N PRO A 586 4.69 33.12 -2.46
CA PRO A 586 6.07 32.63 -2.45
C PRO A 586 7.02 33.55 -3.22
N ASP A 587 8.17 33.85 -2.60
CA ASP A 587 9.31 34.50 -3.24
C ASP A 587 10.35 33.43 -3.61
N PHE A 588 10.68 33.36 -4.89
CA PHE A 588 11.61 32.37 -5.43
C PHE A 588 13.07 32.83 -5.46
N SER A 589 13.36 34.07 -5.00
CA SER A 589 14.70 34.65 -5.06
C SER A 589 15.73 33.88 -4.20
N ASP A 590 15.30 33.25 -3.09
CA ASP A 590 16.16 32.46 -2.18
C ASP A 590 15.69 31.00 -2.10
N MET A 591 15.32 30.42 -3.24
CA MET A 591 14.89 29.02 -3.28
C MET A 591 16.07 28.10 -2.96
N LYS A 592 15.90 27.23 -1.96
CA LYS A 592 16.86 26.24 -1.52
C LYS A 592 16.71 24.95 -2.33
N VAL A 593 17.85 24.34 -2.67
CA VAL A 593 17.87 23.11 -3.49
C VAL A 593 18.70 22.05 -2.77
N GLY A 594 18.15 20.88 -2.63
CA GLY A 594 18.82 19.68 -2.13
C GLY A 594 18.82 18.59 -3.19
N ALA A 595 19.88 17.79 -3.24
CA ALA A 595 19.95 16.64 -4.14
C ALA A 595 20.56 15.44 -3.41
N GLY A 596 20.18 14.25 -3.82
CA GLY A 596 20.63 13.06 -3.14
C GLY A 596 20.28 11.76 -3.84
N VAL A 597 20.58 10.68 -3.14
CA VAL A 597 20.28 9.31 -3.58
C VAL A 597 19.67 8.54 -2.42
N GLY A 598 18.61 7.82 -2.71
CA GLY A 598 17.93 6.92 -1.79
C GLY A 598 18.13 5.46 -2.16
N LEU A 599 18.18 4.59 -1.15
CA LEU A 599 18.10 3.15 -1.28
C LEU A 599 16.71 2.70 -0.81
N ARG A 600 16.12 1.74 -1.53
CA ARG A 600 14.83 1.15 -1.21
C ARG A 600 14.98 -0.36 -1.07
N TYR A 601 14.39 -0.90 -0.01
CA TYR A 601 14.21 -2.35 0.14
C TYR A 601 12.72 -2.64 0.21
N ILE A 602 12.21 -3.31 -0.82
CA ILE A 602 10.77 -3.58 -0.97
C ILE A 602 10.38 -4.72 -0.03
N THR A 603 9.41 -4.48 0.83
CA THR A 603 8.83 -5.46 1.74
C THR A 603 7.33 -5.60 1.50
N PRO A 604 6.67 -6.67 1.98
CA PRO A 604 5.21 -6.81 1.90
C PRO A 604 4.43 -5.66 2.56
N PHE A 605 5.05 -4.94 3.50
CA PHE A 605 4.46 -3.82 4.25
C PHE A 605 4.79 -2.44 3.64
N GLY A 606 5.48 -2.41 2.51
CA GLY A 606 5.96 -1.21 1.83
C GLY A 606 7.48 -1.13 1.81
N PRO A 607 8.04 -0.20 1.02
CA PRO A 607 9.49 -0.05 0.90
C PRO A 607 10.08 0.54 2.20
N LEU A 608 11.16 -0.06 2.69
CA LEU A 608 12.08 0.59 3.63
C LEU A 608 12.97 1.53 2.84
N ARG A 609 13.16 2.76 3.32
CA ARG A 609 13.98 3.76 2.64
C ARG A 609 15.14 4.25 3.51
N ILE A 610 16.26 4.51 2.86
CA ILE A 610 17.39 5.26 3.41
C ILE A 610 17.80 6.28 2.35
N ASP A 611 17.70 7.57 2.67
CA ASP A 611 18.03 8.67 1.77
C ASP A 611 19.26 9.43 2.30
N ALA A 612 20.23 9.75 1.43
CA ALA A 612 21.33 10.64 1.71
C ALA A 612 21.23 11.86 0.79
N ALA A 613 21.28 13.05 1.35
CA ALA A 613 21.07 14.30 0.65
C ALA A 613 22.13 15.37 1.01
N LEU A 614 22.44 16.21 0.05
CA LEU A 614 23.32 17.38 0.18
C LEU A 614 22.54 18.65 -0.15
N PRO A 615 22.67 19.72 0.65
CA PRO A 615 22.19 21.05 0.26
C PRO A 615 23.11 21.63 -0.82
N LEU A 616 22.57 22.02 -1.98
CA LEU A 616 23.35 22.50 -3.12
C LEU A 616 23.71 24.01 -2.98
N ASN A 617 22.83 24.79 -2.35
CA ASN A 617 23.04 26.23 -2.11
C ASN A 617 22.98 26.57 -0.61
N ARG A 618 23.87 25.92 0.15
CA ARG A 618 23.97 26.01 1.61
C ARG A 618 24.28 27.44 2.09
N GLY A 619 23.50 27.88 3.07
CA GLY A 619 23.77 29.11 3.84
C GLY A 619 24.52 28.85 5.15
N PRO A 620 24.83 29.91 5.90
CA PRO A 620 25.37 29.79 7.25
C PRO A 620 24.42 29.01 8.17
N GLY A 621 24.97 28.03 8.90
CA GLY A 621 24.18 27.18 9.82
C GLY A 621 23.51 25.94 9.18
N ASP A 622 23.43 25.83 7.85
CA ASP A 622 22.87 24.68 7.19
C ASP A 622 23.75 23.42 7.36
N PRO A 623 23.14 22.23 7.49
CA PRO A 623 23.86 20.95 7.61
C PRO A 623 24.79 20.73 6.40
N ARG A 624 25.82 19.90 6.57
CA ARG A 624 26.67 19.47 5.44
C ARG A 624 26.01 18.41 4.60
N PHE A 625 25.22 17.55 5.23
CA PHE A 625 24.45 16.48 4.61
C PHE A 625 23.29 16.07 5.53
N GLY A 626 22.29 15.43 4.97
CA GLY A 626 21.18 14.78 5.69
C GLY A 626 21.12 13.30 5.38
N ILE A 627 20.82 12.46 6.40
CA ILE A 627 20.51 11.05 6.24
C ILE A 627 19.15 10.82 6.88
N TYR A 628 18.28 10.14 6.17
CA TYR A 628 16.90 9.88 6.57
C TYR A 628 16.59 8.42 6.37
N ALA A 629 15.92 7.78 7.34
CA ALA A 629 15.42 6.40 7.22
C ALA A 629 13.94 6.35 7.61
N GLY A 630 13.17 5.51 6.96
CA GLY A 630 11.75 5.37 7.24
C GLY A 630 11.07 4.27 6.41
N ILE A 631 9.78 4.09 6.62
CA ILE A 631 8.94 3.14 5.89
C ILE A 631 8.06 3.92 4.90
N GLY A 632 7.91 3.42 3.69
CA GLY A 632 7.20 4.07 2.59
C GLY A 632 8.10 4.87 1.66
N GLN A 633 7.53 5.40 0.57
CA GLN A 633 8.22 6.36 -0.31
C GLN A 633 8.25 7.75 0.35
N ALA A 634 9.02 8.67 -0.22
CA ALA A 634 9.12 10.03 0.32
C ALA A 634 7.79 10.81 0.16
N PHE A 635 7.02 10.51 -0.90
CA PHE A 635 5.68 11.06 -1.19
C PHE A 635 4.88 10.10 -2.06
#